data_8d4cef6525b2ad743d1183bbdc5cec05
#
_entry.id   8d4cef6525b2ad743d1183bbdc5cec05
#
_cell.length_a   1.000
_cell.length_b   1.000
_cell.length_c   1.000
_cell.angle_alpha   90.00
_cell.angle_beta   90.00
_cell.angle_gamma   90.00
#
_symmetry.space_group_name_H-M   'P 1'
#
loop_
_entity.id
_entity.type
_entity.pdbx_description
1 polymer ?
#
loop_
_entity_poly.entity_id
_entity_poly.type
_entity_poly.pdbx_seq_one_letter_code
_entity_poly.pdbx_strand_id
1 'polypeptide(L)'
;RVHHIPLIEYHVTNLAAAGFTRLIINHAYLGGQIRQHLGTGKRWNVKIIYSPEPPGALETGGGIVHALPLLGSEPFVTVNADIFTDYPFASLSLPSKSLAHLVLVPHPPYTKQGDFGLSKNRALENDPKEYTFAGVACYHPILFEHRTLGR
;
A
#
# COMPACT_ATOMS: atom_id res chain seq x y z
N ARG A 1 2.21 6.20 -16.97
CA ARG A 1 1.02 7.05 -17.09
C ARG A 1 -0.09 6.27 -17.79
N VAL A 2 -1.32 6.44 -17.33
CA VAL A 2 -2.52 5.93 -17.99
C VAL A 2 -3.31 7.15 -18.46
N HIS A 3 -3.67 7.21 -19.74
CA HIS A 3 -4.33 8.39 -20.32
C HIS A 3 -3.66 9.73 -19.98
N HIS A 4 -2.32 9.78 -20.04
CA HIS A 4 -1.47 10.92 -19.68
C HIS A 4 -1.45 11.30 -18.19
N ILE A 5 -2.24 10.66 -17.33
CA ILE A 5 -2.27 10.90 -15.88
C ILE A 5 -1.26 9.95 -15.21
N PRO A 6 -0.42 10.43 -14.27
CA PRO A 6 0.44 9.57 -13.47
C PRO A 6 -0.38 8.58 -12.64
N LEU A 7 0.13 7.34 -12.50
CA LEU A 7 -0.57 6.27 -11.78
C LEU A 7 -0.90 6.67 -10.34
N ILE A 8 0.05 7.32 -9.66
CA ILE A 8 -0.12 7.77 -8.28
C ILE A 8 -1.30 8.75 -8.11
N GLU A 9 -1.64 9.52 -9.15
CA GLU A 9 -2.78 10.43 -9.11
C GLU A 9 -4.12 9.69 -9.07
N TYR A 10 -4.23 8.54 -9.77
CA TYR A 10 -5.39 7.66 -9.65
C TYR A 10 -5.57 7.16 -8.22
N HIS A 11 -4.47 6.75 -7.56
CA HIS A 11 -4.53 6.30 -6.17
C HIS A 11 -4.98 7.40 -5.23
N VAL A 12 -4.42 8.61 -5.34
CA VAL A 12 -4.84 9.76 -4.52
C VAL A 12 -6.32 10.07 -4.74
N THR A 13 -6.78 10.07 -5.99
CA THR A 13 -8.20 10.33 -6.33
C THR A 13 -9.12 9.26 -5.74
N ASN A 14 -8.79 7.99 -5.91
CA ASN A 14 -9.62 6.88 -5.44
C ASN A 14 -9.65 6.79 -3.91
N LEU A 15 -8.52 7.02 -3.24
CA LEU A 15 -8.43 7.05 -1.78
C LEU A 15 -9.22 8.24 -1.22
N ALA A 16 -9.11 9.43 -1.81
CA ALA A 16 -9.90 10.60 -1.42
C ALA A 16 -11.41 10.34 -1.57
N ALA A 17 -11.83 9.76 -2.70
CA ALA A 17 -13.22 9.37 -2.93
C ALA A 17 -13.72 8.31 -1.94
N ALA A 18 -12.84 7.43 -1.44
CA ALA A 18 -13.13 6.45 -0.40
C ALA A 18 -13.16 7.04 1.02
N GLY A 19 -12.93 8.35 1.20
CA GLY A 19 -13.02 9.04 2.48
C GLY A 19 -11.69 9.16 3.24
N PHE A 20 -10.56 8.76 2.66
CA PHE A 20 -9.26 8.98 3.28
C PHE A 20 -8.89 10.47 3.20
N THR A 21 -8.61 11.08 4.35
CA THR A 21 -8.29 12.52 4.45
C THR A 21 -6.80 12.79 4.64
N ARG A 22 -6.02 11.75 4.95
CA ARG A 22 -4.57 11.84 5.19
C ARG A 22 -3.85 10.73 4.46
N LEU A 23 -2.90 11.10 3.62
CA LEU A 23 -2.09 10.17 2.83
C LEU A 23 -0.61 10.36 3.14
N ILE A 24 0.12 9.27 3.30
CA ILE A 24 1.57 9.26 3.45
C ILE A 24 2.16 8.64 2.19
N ILE A 25 3.07 9.36 1.56
CA ILE A 25 3.69 8.94 0.31
C ILE A 25 5.19 8.74 0.54
N ASN A 26 5.60 7.47 0.55
CA ASN A 26 7.02 7.12 0.54
C ASN A 26 7.59 7.39 -0.84
N HIS A 27 8.81 7.92 -0.89
CA HIS A 27 9.52 8.11 -2.14
C HIS A 27 11.03 8.10 -1.92
N ALA A 28 11.75 7.51 -2.87
CA ALA A 28 13.21 7.57 -2.98
C ALA A 28 13.58 8.30 -4.27
N TYR A 29 13.38 7.63 -5.40
CA TYR A 29 13.68 8.15 -6.73
C TYR A 29 12.57 9.10 -7.22
N LEU A 30 12.95 10.19 -7.89
CA LEU A 30 12.02 11.20 -8.45
C LEU A 30 11.05 11.86 -7.45
N GLY A 31 11.35 11.82 -6.15
CA GLY A 31 10.48 12.40 -5.11
C GLY A 31 10.13 13.88 -5.33
N GLY A 32 11.05 14.67 -5.91
CA GLY A 32 10.80 16.06 -6.28
C GLY A 32 9.67 16.21 -7.30
N GLN A 33 9.62 15.34 -8.32
CA GLN A 33 8.55 15.35 -9.33
C GLN A 33 7.19 14.94 -8.73
N ILE A 34 7.20 13.94 -7.83
CA ILE A 34 5.99 13.50 -7.12
C ILE A 34 5.42 14.66 -6.30
N ARG A 35 6.27 15.34 -5.50
CA ARG A 35 5.88 16.48 -4.68
C ARG A 35 5.38 17.64 -5.53
N GLN A 36 6.04 17.96 -6.62
CA GLN A 36 5.63 19.03 -7.54
C GLN A 36 4.26 18.74 -8.15
N HIS A 37 4.01 17.48 -8.52
CA HIS A 37 2.77 17.07 -9.17
C HIS A 37 1.59 17.03 -8.21
N LEU A 38 1.75 16.44 -7.03
CA LEU A 38 0.66 16.22 -6.07
C LEU A 38 0.50 17.38 -5.08
N GLY A 39 1.56 18.16 -4.82
CA GLY A 39 1.55 19.27 -3.87
C GLY A 39 1.18 18.80 -2.46
N THR A 40 0.32 19.56 -1.79
CA THR A 40 -0.17 19.23 -0.43
C THR A 40 -1.40 18.34 -0.42
N GLY A 41 -1.93 17.95 -1.57
CA GLY A 41 -3.17 17.18 -1.70
C GLY A 41 -4.44 18.04 -1.68
N LYS A 42 -4.33 19.36 -1.59
CA LYS A 42 -5.47 20.29 -1.46
C LYS A 42 -6.52 20.12 -2.57
N ARG A 43 -6.11 19.82 -3.81
CA ARG A 43 -7.04 19.63 -4.94
C ARG A 43 -7.96 18.41 -4.80
N TRP A 44 -7.61 17.46 -3.91
CA TRP A 44 -8.43 16.27 -3.58
C TRP A 44 -9.04 16.35 -2.18
N ASN A 45 -8.89 17.50 -1.51
CA ASN A 45 -9.33 17.69 -0.12
C ASN A 45 -8.69 16.67 0.85
N VAL A 46 -7.43 16.29 0.61
CA VAL A 46 -6.64 15.42 1.49
C VAL A 46 -5.38 16.14 1.94
N LYS A 47 -4.78 15.68 3.04
CA LYS A 47 -3.46 16.11 3.49
C LYS A 47 -2.42 15.06 3.06
N ILE A 48 -1.50 15.44 2.16
CA ILE A 48 -0.37 14.58 1.78
C ILE A 48 0.83 14.92 2.66
N ILE A 49 1.43 13.88 3.24
CA ILE A 49 2.68 13.92 3.99
C ILE A 49 3.69 13.06 3.22
N TYR A 50 4.84 13.62 2.95
CA TYR A 50 5.89 12.91 2.22
C TYR A 50 6.89 12.30 3.19
N SER A 51 7.21 11.02 2.98
CA SER A 51 8.19 10.24 3.73
C SER A 51 9.38 9.92 2.80
N PRO A 52 10.40 10.79 2.76
CA PRO A 52 11.57 10.53 1.92
C PRO A 52 12.38 9.36 2.50
N GLU A 53 12.65 8.36 1.67
CA GLU A 53 13.48 7.23 2.05
C GLU A 53 14.96 7.57 1.92
N PRO A 54 15.83 6.97 2.75
CA PRO A 54 17.28 7.13 2.63
C PRO A 54 17.78 6.57 1.30
N PRO A 55 18.99 6.97 0.86
CA PRO A 55 19.63 6.39 -0.31
C PRO A 55 19.72 4.87 -0.20
N GLY A 56 19.27 4.16 -1.25
CA GLY A 56 19.29 2.70 -1.30
C GLY A 56 17.93 2.05 -1.28
N ALA A 57 16.86 2.83 -1.46
CA ALA A 57 15.46 2.44 -1.51
C ALA A 57 15.10 1.29 -0.55
N LEU A 58 14.18 1.52 0.34
CA LEU A 58 13.65 0.49 1.23
C LEU A 58 12.67 -0.36 0.42
N GLU A 59 12.68 -1.67 0.60
CA GLU A 59 11.61 -2.51 0.09
C GLU A 59 10.29 -2.18 0.79
N THR A 60 9.17 -2.71 0.30
CA THR A 60 7.81 -2.37 0.79
C THR A 60 7.72 -2.41 2.32
N GLY A 61 8.23 -3.47 2.95
CA GLY A 61 8.23 -3.59 4.41
C GLY A 61 9.06 -2.52 5.12
N GLY A 62 10.25 -2.24 4.60
CA GLY A 62 11.14 -1.21 5.13
C GLY A 62 10.56 0.20 4.96
N GLY A 63 9.90 0.48 3.84
CA GLY A 63 9.19 1.73 3.60
C GLY A 63 8.07 1.96 4.61
N ILE A 64 7.31 0.91 4.96
CA ILE A 64 6.27 0.97 5.99
C ILE A 64 6.89 1.28 7.36
N VAL A 65 7.93 0.53 7.76
CA VAL A 65 8.63 0.76 9.04
C VAL A 65 9.15 2.19 9.14
N HIS A 66 9.73 2.72 8.06
CA HIS A 66 10.22 4.09 7.99
C HIS A 66 9.09 5.13 8.17
N ALA A 67 7.89 4.82 7.66
CA ALA A 67 6.73 5.70 7.73
C ALA A 67 5.91 5.56 9.04
N LEU A 68 6.16 4.55 9.89
CA LEU A 68 5.40 4.30 11.12
C LEU A 68 5.23 5.54 12.01
N PRO A 69 6.25 6.38 12.25
CA PRO A 69 6.09 7.58 13.06
C PRO A 69 5.07 8.57 12.49
N LEU A 70 4.82 8.50 11.19
CA LEU A 70 3.85 9.33 10.48
C LEU A 70 2.46 8.69 10.41
N LEU A 71 2.36 7.35 10.49
CA LEU A 71 1.11 6.61 10.36
C LEU A 71 0.24 6.69 11.62
N GLY A 72 0.84 6.69 12.80
CA GLY A 72 0.12 6.66 14.07
C GLY A 72 -0.19 5.24 14.54
N SER A 73 -1.13 5.10 15.49
CA SER A 73 -1.46 3.84 16.16
C SER A 73 -2.64 3.08 15.55
N GLU A 74 -3.41 3.73 14.69
CA GLU A 74 -4.59 3.13 14.07
C GLU A 74 -4.25 2.28 12.85
N PRO A 75 -5.09 1.30 12.49
CA PRO A 75 -4.95 0.57 11.25
C PRO A 75 -4.86 1.51 10.04
N PHE A 76 -4.03 1.16 9.08
CA PHE A 76 -3.79 1.96 7.88
C PHE A 76 -3.83 1.10 6.61
N VAL A 77 -4.20 1.72 5.51
CA VAL A 77 -4.22 1.09 4.18
C VAL A 77 -2.92 1.39 3.46
N THR A 78 -2.37 0.39 2.79
CA THR A 78 -1.26 0.52 1.86
C THR A 78 -1.71 0.22 0.44
N VAL A 79 -1.13 0.96 -0.52
CA VAL A 79 -1.35 0.75 -1.95
C VAL A 79 0.00 0.87 -2.64
N ASN A 80 0.39 -0.15 -3.40
CA ASN A 80 1.58 -0.09 -4.22
C ASN A 80 1.38 0.92 -5.36
N ALA A 81 2.36 1.79 -5.56
CA ALA A 81 2.24 2.90 -6.51
C ALA A 81 2.29 2.49 -7.99
N ASP A 82 2.70 1.26 -8.28
CA ASP A 82 2.90 0.69 -9.61
C ASP A 82 1.73 -0.18 -10.11
N ILE A 83 0.69 -0.36 -9.30
CA ILE A 83 -0.53 -1.05 -9.71
C ILE A 83 -1.55 -0.08 -10.32
N PHE A 84 -2.42 -0.59 -11.17
CA PHE A 84 -3.63 0.11 -11.63
C PHE A 84 -4.85 -0.70 -11.18
N THR A 85 -5.70 -0.11 -10.37
CA THR A 85 -6.79 -0.83 -9.72
C THR A 85 -8.04 0.03 -9.57
N ASP A 86 -9.19 -0.59 -9.69
CA ASP A 86 -10.53 -0.08 -9.38
C ASP A 86 -11.06 -0.62 -8.03
N TYR A 87 -10.17 -1.18 -7.20
CA TYR A 87 -10.53 -1.74 -5.90
C TYR A 87 -11.32 -0.73 -5.04
N PRO A 88 -12.47 -1.14 -4.45
CA PRO A 88 -13.31 -0.26 -3.65
C PRO A 88 -12.71 -0.04 -2.25
N PHE A 89 -11.74 0.88 -2.11
CA PHE A 89 -11.00 1.12 -0.87
C PHE A 89 -11.88 1.39 0.36
N ALA A 90 -13.08 1.94 0.16
CA ALA A 90 -14.04 2.17 1.25
C ALA A 90 -14.51 0.87 1.94
N SER A 91 -14.41 -0.28 1.26
CA SER A 91 -14.77 -1.59 1.82
C SER A 91 -13.62 -2.27 2.56
N LEU A 92 -12.39 -1.76 2.43
CA LEU A 92 -11.22 -2.37 3.04
C LEU A 92 -11.13 -2.00 4.52
N SER A 93 -11.27 -2.99 5.36
CA SER A 93 -11.15 -2.84 6.81
C SER A 93 -10.33 -3.99 7.40
N LEU A 94 -9.76 -3.77 8.57
CA LEU A 94 -9.04 -4.82 9.28
C LEU A 94 -10.04 -5.66 10.09
N PRO A 95 -10.16 -6.98 9.82
CA PRO A 95 -11.04 -7.85 10.61
C PRO A 95 -10.61 -7.87 12.09
N SER A 96 -11.58 -8.04 12.98
CA SER A 96 -11.31 -8.16 14.42
C SER A 96 -10.26 -9.24 14.70
N LYS A 97 -9.29 -8.94 15.57
CA LYS A 97 -8.17 -9.82 15.94
C LYS A 97 -7.18 -10.13 14.81
N SER A 98 -7.26 -9.45 13.68
CA SER A 98 -6.28 -9.55 12.60
C SER A 98 -5.29 -8.39 12.65
N LEU A 99 -4.05 -8.64 12.28
CA LEU A 99 -3.01 -7.60 12.13
C LEU A 99 -2.79 -7.21 10.67
N ALA A 100 -3.29 -8.02 9.75
CA ALA A 100 -3.22 -7.76 8.31
C ALA A 100 -4.49 -8.24 7.61
N HIS A 101 -4.91 -7.49 6.59
CA HIS A 101 -5.91 -7.89 5.61
C HIS A 101 -5.32 -7.60 4.23
N LEU A 102 -5.00 -8.66 3.49
CA LEU A 102 -4.38 -8.61 2.18
C LEU A 102 -5.46 -8.75 1.10
N VAL A 103 -5.39 -7.95 0.07
CA VAL A 103 -6.15 -8.17 -1.16
C VAL A 103 -5.37 -9.12 -2.04
N LEU A 104 -5.95 -10.28 -2.32
CA LEU A 104 -5.36 -11.32 -3.13
C LEU A 104 -6.16 -11.47 -4.43
N VAL A 105 -5.45 -11.75 -5.51
CA VAL A 105 -6.04 -12.10 -6.81
C VAL A 105 -5.52 -13.48 -7.23
N PRO A 106 -6.26 -14.23 -8.08
CA PRO A 106 -5.71 -15.45 -8.67
C PRO A 106 -4.39 -15.15 -9.36
N HIS A 107 -3.39 -16.03 -9.18
CA HIS A 107 -2.09 -15.79 -9.81
C HIS A 107 -2.21 -15.80 -11.34
N PRO A 108 -1.47 -14.92 -12.04
CA PRO A 108 -1.54 -14.87 -13.50
C PRO A 108 -1.01 -16.17 -14.14
N PRO A 109 -1.56 -16.61 -15.28
CA PRO A 109 -1.18 -17.87 -15.93
C PRO A 109 0.26 -17.89 -16.46
N TYR A 110 0.92 -16.74 -16.56
CA TYR A 110 2.32 -16.63 -16.98
C TYR A 110 3.32 -16.77 -15.81
N THR A 111 2.86 -16.87 -14.57
CA THR A 111 3.70 -17.17 -13.40
C THR A 111 3.60 -18.65 -13.05
N LYS A 112 4.69 -19.23 -12.49
CA LYS A 112 4.70 -20.64 -12.10
C LYS A 112 3.81 -20.92 -10.89
N GLN A 113 3.73 -19.95 -9.96
CA GLN A 113 2.92 -20.02 -8.75
C GLN A 113 2.65 -18.60 -8.24
N GLY A 114 1.67 -18.44 -7.37
CA GLY A 114 1.38 -17.21 -6.63
C GLY A 114 2.24 -17.07 -5.37
N ASP A 115 1.83 -16.14 -4.52
CA ASP A 115 2.50 -15.85 -3.26
C ASP A 115 1.90 -16.64 -2.10
N PHE A 116 0.59 -16.92 -2.15
CA PHE A 116 -0.20 -17.49 -1.06
C PHE A 116 -1.18 -18.57 -1.51
N GLY A 117 -1.39 -19.56 -0.64
CA GLY A 117 -2.60 -20.36 -0.61
C GLY A 117 -3.69 -19.64 0.17
N LEU A 118 -4.95 -20.10 0.08
CA LEU A 118 -6.08 -19.54 0.81
C LEU A 118 -6.90 -20.64 1.46
N SER A 119 -7.14 -20.53 2.77
CA SER A 119 -8.06 -21.40 3.49
C SER A 119 -8.88 -20.58 4.50
N LYS A 120 -10.21 -20.74 4.45
CA LYS A 120 -11.15 -20.03 5.35
C LYS A 120 -10.87 -18.53 5.47
N ASN A 121 -10.62 -17.87 4.34
CA ASN A 121 -10.22 -16.45 4.24
C ASN A 121 -8.91 -16.10 4.98
N ARG A 122 -8.02 -17.08 5.17
CA ARG A 122 -6.68 -16.84 5.71
C ARG A 122 -5.64 -17.15 4.65
N ALA A 123 -4.75 -16.21 4.42
CA ALA A 123 -3.59 -16.43 3.56
C ALA A 123 -2.62 -17.41 4.23
N LEU A 124 -2.12 -18.36 3.46
CA LEU A 124 -1.19 -19.39 3.88
C LEU A 124 0.07 -19.32 3.01
N GLU A 125 1.23 -19.51 3.62
CA GLU A 125 2.49 -19.60 2.89
C GLU A 125 2.71 -20.98 2.23
N ASN A 126 1.78 -21.92 2.44
CA ASN A 126 1.87 -23.32 1.97
C ASN A 126 1.31 -23.46 0.55
N ASP A 127 1.74 -24.51 -0.14
CA ASP A 127 1.17 -24.94 -1.43
C ASP A 127 -0.24 -25.56 -1.25
N PRO A 128 -1.12 -25.40 -2.26
CA PRO A 128 -0.88 -24.68 -3.50
C PRO A 128 -0.99 -23.16 -3.32
N LYS A 129 -0.03 -22.43 -3.90
CA LYS A 129 -0.02 -20.97 -3.93
C LYS A 129 -0.77 -20.46 -5.16
N GLU A 130 -2.07 -20.38 -5.05
CA GLU A 130 -2.97 -20.03 -6.16
C GLU A 130 -3.26 -18.54 -6.27
N TYR A 131 -2.82 -17.73 -5.29
CA TYR A 131 -3.11 -16.30 -5.19
C TYR A 131 -1.85 -15.48 -5.12
N THR A 132 -1.92 -14.29 -5.71
CA THR A 132 -0.86 -13.27 -5.67
C THR A 132 -1.35 -12.03 -4.93
N PHE A 133 -0.45 -11.39 -4.20
CA PHE A 133 -0.74 -10.13 -3.53
C PHE A 133 -1.01 -9.03 -4.55
N ALA A 134 -2.18 -8.41 -4.47
CA ALA A 134 -2.60 -7.39 -5.42
C ALA A 134 -1.98 -6.00 -5.19
N GLY A 135 -1.08 -5.86 -4.21
CA GLY A 135 -0.49 -4.56 -3.87
C GLY A 135 -1.40 -3.66 -3.04
N VAL A 136 -2.48 -4.20 -2.47
CA VAL A 136 -3.41 -3.46 -1.58
C VAL A 136 -3.59 -4.24 -0.29
N ALA A 137 -3.41 -3.57 0.85
CA ALA A 137 -3.60 -4.19 2.16
C ALA A 137 -4.06 -3.18 3.22
N CYS A 138 -4.63 -3.70 4.31
CA CYS A 138 -4.83 -2.98 5.55
C CYS A 138 -4.01 -3.64 6.65
N TYR A 139 -3.23 -2.86 7.40
CA TYR A 139 -2.37 -3.35 8.46
C TYR A 139 -2.63 -2.62 9.79
N HIS A 140 -2.41 -3.34 10.88
CA HIS A 140 -2.25 -2.73 12.20
C HIS A 140 -0.78 -2.40 12.43
N PRO A 141 -0.41 -1.20 12.93
CA PRO A 141 0.98 -0.81 13.17
C PRO A 141 1.79 -1.81 14.00
N ILE A 142 1.17 -2.46 14.98
CA ILE A 142 1.78 -3.49 15.84
C ILE A 142 2.47 -4.61 15.04
N LEU A 143 2.01 -4.92 13.83
CA LEU A 143 2.64 -5.92 12.97
C LEU A 143 4.11 -5.57 12.65
N PHE A 144 4.44 -4.29 12.67
CA PHE A 144 5.76 -3.76 12.32
C PHE A 144 6.57 -3.31 13.53
N GLU A 145 5.99 -3.30 14.73
CA GLU A 145 6.72 -3.06 15.96
C GLU A 145 7.82 -4.11 16.12
N HIS A 146 9.00 -3.70 16.57
CA HIS A 146 10.20 -4.54 16.68
C HIS A 146 10.82 -5.04 15.36
N ARG A 147 10.35 -4.58 14.20
CA ARG A 147 11.03 -4.79 12.93
C ARG A 147 12.07 -3.71 12.72
N THR A 148 13.34 -4.12 12.63
CA THR A 148 14.41 -3.23 12.20
C THR A 148 14.34 -3.04 10.70
N LEU A 149 14.78 -1.86 10.21
CA LEU A 149 15.02 -1.64 8.78
C LEU A 149 16.05 -2.66 8.31
N GLY A 150 15.58 -3.83 7.89
CA GLY A 150 16.40 -4.84 7.24
C GLY A 150 16.28 -4.70 5.73
N ARG A 151 17.38 -5.04 5.04
CA ARG A 151 17.36 -5.26 3.58
C ARG A 151 16.59 -6.52 3.28
#